data_17d567e1a69a32189f8d9bc7cc52ea3a
#
_entry.id   17d567e1a69a32189f8d9bc7cc52ea3a
#
_cell.length_a   1.000
_cell.length_b   1.000
_cell.length_c   1.000
_cell.angle_alpha   90.00
_cell.angle_beta   90.00
_cell.angle_gamma   90.00
#
_symmetry.space_group_name_H-M   'P 1'
#
loop_
_entity.id
_entity.type
_entity.pdbx_description
1 polymer ?
#
loop_
_entity_poly.entity_id
_entity_poly.type
_entity_poly.pdbx_seq_one_letter_code
_entity_poly.pdbx_strand_id
1 'polypeptide(L)'
;MADFDPVTIAWPFAGQTFAAHASAAATAQMKSQLSSMTLDGQELLESDFTAQEDVLSLYAMTTIEAENALIIAGIRVEDTDFESSAYDSGTTKTYGSNSYTFVSPNLTVKYFLSENELIRGAIWRALSRPKFSYAAPVAEVERDIDDVKGSYGNPDLEPYEANNFDLSYEYYGDELFFLSVGIFLKQIDNAIYPTYQKTATINGINFNDGVKTYINAEESDIKGLEFNYQQEFDFLSAPFDGLYLAMNMTYTDGDSTFSFDDNQTFTTPFRKLSDRQSNISIGYDKGKIDARLALSSRGDYLDWLADEEGDIDTVSLDNSRYVDDHSQLDFTLKYKINDNLTIRAEGINLTDEPEYYYWGFKDRLSQYDEFGTTYSIGFRYTY
;
A
#
# COMPACT_ATOMS: atom_id res chain seq x y z
N MET A 1 -8.56 12.37 -35.84
CA MET A 1 -8.75 13.12 -34.56
C MET A 1 -9.96 14.01 -34.75
N ALA A 2 -11.01 13.78 -33.96
CA ALA A 2 -12.18 14.66 -34.00
C ALA A 2 -11.79 16.01 -33.35
N ASP A 3 -12.08 17.12 -34.04
CA ASP A 3 -11.95 18.46 -33.47
C ASP A 3 -12.91 18.57 -32.28
N PHE A 4 -12.38 18.62 -31.07
CA PHE A 4 -13.14 18.93 -29.88
C PHE A 4 -13.32 20.43 -29.78
N ASP A 5 -14.57 20.87 -29.76
CA ASP A 5 -14.91 22.28 -29.54
C ASP A 5 -14.88 22.57 -28.02
N PRO A 6 -13.83 23.22 -27.48
CA PRO A 6 -13.69 23.41 -26.03
C PRO A 6 -14.65 24.52 -25.57
N VAL A 7 -15.52 24.22 -24.63
CA VAL A 7 -16.34 25.21 -23.94
C VAL A 7 -15.58 25.79 -22.77
N THR A 8 -15.23 27.07 -22.87
CA THR A 8 -14.65 27.82 -21.76
C THR A 8 -15.76 28.31 -20.83
N ILE A 9 -15.83 27.80 -19.61
CA ILE A 9 -16.77 28.28 -18.59
C ILE A 9 -16.08 29.41 -17.81
N ALA A 10 -16.59 30.64 -17.97
CA ALA A 10 -16.19 31.78 -17.16
C ALA A 10 -16.91 31.72 -15.81
N TRP A 11 -16.18 31.54 -14.70
CA TRP A 11 -16.70 31.70 -13.35
C TRP A 11 -16.76 33.19 -12.97
N PRO A 12 -17.79 33.61 -12.23
CA PRO A 12 -17.95 35.02 -11.87
C PRO A 12 -16.96 35.51 -10.80
N PHE A 13 -16.02 34.70 -10.35
CA PHE A 13 -15.00 35.07 -9.39
C PHE A 13 -13.62 35.16 -10.06
N ALA A 14 -13.07 36.36 -10.07
CA ALA A 14 -11.66 36.70 -10.32
C ALA A 14 -11.08 36.43 -11.70
N GLY A 15 -11.87 36.38 -12.78
CA GLY A 15 -11.34 36.40 -14.16
C GLY A 15 -10.44 35.18 -14.53
N GLN A 16 -10.50 34.11 -13.77
CA GLN A 16 -9.76 32.90 -14.09
C GLN A 16 -10.58 31.96 -14.99
N THR A 17 -9.96 31.56 -16.09
CA THR A 17 -10.49 30.53 -16.98
C THR A 17 -10.04 29.16 -16.48
N PHE A 18 -10.98 28.31 -16.04
CA PHE A 18 -10.69 26.90 -15.78
C PHE A 18 -10.50 26.13 -17.09
N ALA A 19 -9.80 24.98 -16.99
CA ALA A 19 -9.54 24.10 -18.12
C ALA A 19 -10.80 23.83 -18.95
N ALA A 20 -10.64 23.82 -20.26
CA ALA A 20 -11.72 23.61 -21.19
C ALA A 20 -12.41 22.25 -20.95
N HIS A 21 -13.71 22.25 -20.71
CA HIS A 21 -14.51 21.05 -20.65
C HIS A 21 -15.12 20.76 -22.01
N ALA A 22 -15.24 19.50 -22.39
CA ALA A 22 -15.92 19.11 -23.60
C ALA A 22 -17.39 19.56 -23.53
N SER A 23 -17.90 20.20 -24.60
CA SER A 23 -19.30 20.59 -24.69
C SER A 23 -20.22 19.37 -24.62
N ALA A 24 -21.48 19.56 -24.23
CA ALA A 24 -22.47 18.50 -24.26
C ALA A 24 -22.62 17.86 -25.66
N ALA A 25 -22.46 18.69 -26.73
CA ALA A 25 -22.47 18.24 -28.12
C ALA A 25 -21.23 17.38 -28.43
N ALA A 26 -20.02 17.80 -28.01
CA ALA A 26 -18.78 17.02 -28.18
C ALA A 26 -18.85 15.71 -27.39
N THR A 27 -19.41 15.71 -26.18
CA THR A 27 -19.61 14.49 -25.38
C THR A 27 -20.62 13.55 -26.05
N ALA A 28 -21.72 14.07 -26.62
CA ALA A 28 -22.69 13.26 -27.36
C ALA A 28 -22.09 12.68 -28.65
N GLN A 29 -21.29 13.45 -29.37
CA GLN A 29 -20.57 12.99 -30.56
C GLN A 29 -19.54 11.91 -30.21
N MET A 30 -18.78 12.07 -29.13
CA MET A 30 -17.86 11.06 -28.61
C MET A 30 -18.59 9.76 -28.24
N LYS A 31 -19.72 9.85 -27.54
CA LYS A 31 -20.56 8.69 -27.22
C LYS A 31 -21.10 8.00 -28.49
N SER A 32 -21.48 8.75 -29.53
CA SER A 32 -21.96 8.16 -30.78
C SER A 32 -20.82 7.49 -31.57
N GLN A 33 -19.61 8.03 -31.51
CA GLN A 33 -18.42 7.43 -32.11
C GLN A 33 -18.01 6.17 -31.36
N LEU A 34 -18.01 6.18 -30.02
CA LEU A 34 -17.76 5.00 -29.19
C LEU A 34 -18.76 3.87 -29.46
N SER A 35 -20.06 4.21 -29.69
CA SER A 35 -21.06 3.21 -30.01
C SER A 35 -20.95 2.63 -31.45
N SER A 36 -20.19 3.29 -32.32
CA SER A 36 -19.91 2.84 -33.70
C SER A 36 -18.51 2.19 -33.84
N MET A 37 -17.66 2.24 -32.82
CA MET A 37 -16.40 1.50 -32.81
C MET A 37 -16.72 0.01 -32.67
N THR A 38 -16.41 -0.74 -33.68
CA THR A 38 -16.25 -2.20 -33.56
C THR A 38 -14.97 -2.42 -32.80
N LEU A 39 -15.08 -2.79 -31.53
CA LEU A 39 -13.95 -3.28 -30.75
C LEU A 39 -13.47 -4.57 -31.43
N ASP A 40 -12.17 -4.68 -31.65
CA ASP A 40 -11.61 -5.96 -32.09
C ASP A 40 -11.92 -7.00 -30.99
N GLY A 41 -12.64 -8.04 -31.36
CA GLY A 41 -13.07 -9.06 -30.41
C GLY A 41 -11.90 -9.79 -29.75
N GLN A 42 -10.69 -9.73 -30.34
CA GLN A 42 -9.46 -10.26 -29.77
C GLN A 42 -8.93 -9.38 -28.63
N GLU A 43 -8.78 -8.07 -28.81
CA GLU A 43 -8.32 -7.16 -27.76
C GLU A 43 -9.24 -7.16 -26.52
N LEU A 44 -10.53 -7.43 -26.69
CA LEU A 44 -11.50 -7.51 -25.59
C LEU A 44 -11.32 -8.75 -24.70
N LEU A 45 -10.74 -9.82 -25.23
CA LEU A 45 -10.60 -11.09 -24.53
C LEU A 45 -9.21 -11.25 -23.88
N GLU A 46 -8.22 -10.50 -24.32
CA GLU A 46 -6.83 -10.63 -23.87
C GLU A 46 -6.64 -10.27 -22.37
N SER A 47 -7.46 -9.38 -21.84
CA SER A 47 -7.42 -9.00 -20.40
C SER A 47 -8.61 -9.54 -19.60
N ASP A 48 -9.49 -10.33 -20.23
CA ASP A 48 -10.69 -10.83 -19.57
C ASP A 48 -10.43 -12.18 -18.91
N PHE A 49 -10.75 -12.25 -17.62
CA PHE A 49 -10.64 -13.48 -16.86
C PHE A 49 -11.80 -13.66 -15.90
N THR A 50 -12.05 -14.90 -15.55
CA THR A 50 -12.97 -15.27 -14.48
C THR A 50 -12.17 -15.94 -13.38
N ALA A 51 -12.39 -15.52 -12.13
CA ALA A 51 -11.79 -16.13 -10.94
C ALA A 51 -12.86 -16.41 -9.91
N GLN A 52 -12.78 -17.56 -9.27
CA GLN A 52 -13.61 -17.97 -8.15
C GLN A 52 -12.71 -18.45 -7.02
N GLU A 53 -13.00 -18.02 -5.80
CA GLU A 53 -12.32 -18.46 -4.60
C GLU A 53 -13.37 -18.92 -3.58
N ASP A 54 -13.30 -20.17 -3.17
CA ASP A 54 -14.15 -20.75 -2.16
C ASP A 54 -13.31 -21.01 -0.90
N VAL A 55 -13.75 -20.49 0.26
CA VAL A 55 -13.03 -20.60 1.53
C VAL A 55 -13.93 -21.24 2.58
N LEU A 56 -13.54 -22.41 3.05
CA LEU A 56 -14.14 -23.04 4.22
C LEU A 56 -13.26 -22.82 5.44
N SER A 57 -13.82 -22.32 6.53
CA SER A 57 -13.03 -22.05 7.72
C SER A 57 -13.70 -22.48 9.03
N LEU A 58 -12.88 -22.93 9.97
CA LEU A 58 -13.26 -23.25 11.33
C LEU A 58 -12.30 -22.56 12.31
N TYR A 59 -12.80 -22.04 13.42
CA TYR A 59 -11.97 -21.45 14.45
C TYR A 59 -12.45 -21.80 15.86
N ALA A 60 -11.50 -21.78 16.80
CA ALA A 60 -11.75 -21.85 18.23
C ALA A 60 -10.88 -20.80 18.94
N MET A 61 -11.45 -20.13 19.93
CA MET A 61 -10.77 -19.11 20.71
C MET A 61 -11.17 -19.19 22.19
N THR A 62 -10.25 -18.88 23.07
CA THR A 62 -10.50 -18.74 24.51
C THR A 62 -9.86 -17.44 25.03
N THR A 63 -10.51 -16.86 26.04
CA THR A 63 -9.98 -15.73 26.81
C THR A 63 -9.87 -16.16 28.26
N ILE A 64 -8.71 -15.96 28.86
CA ILE A 64 -8.42 -16.28 30.25
C ILE A 64 -8.07 -14.97 30.96
N GLU A 65 -8.85 -14.62 31.95
CA GLU A 65 -8.60 -13.46 32.82
C GLU A 65 -8.01 -13.95 34.15
N ALA A 66 -6.83 -13.44 34.49
CA ALA A 66 -6.16 -13.66 35.76
C ALA A 66 -5.98 -12.29 36.46
N GLU A 67 -5.56 -12.31 37.72
CA GLU A 67 -5.44 -11.07 38.54
C GLU A 67 -4.63 -9.96 37.82
N ASN A 68 -3.51 -10.33 37.21
CA ASN A 68 -2.61 -9.38 36.54
C ASN A 68 -2.38 -9.71 35.05
N ALA A 69 -3.21 -10.56 34.45
CA ALA A 69 -3.01 -10.96 33.06
C ALA A 69 -4.31 -11.21 32.31
N LEU A 70 -4.32 -10.84 31.04
CA LEU A 70 -5.34 -11.21 30.07
C LEU A 70 -4.67 -12.03 28.98
N ILE A 71 -5.08 -13.27 28.80
CA ILE A 71 -4.54 -14.19 27.79
C ILE A 71 -5.65 -14.49 26.78
N ILE A 72 -5.36 -14.27 25.51
CA ILE A 72 -6.24 -14.62 24.39
C ILE A 72 -5.49 -15.65 23.55
N ALA A 73 -6.03 -16.85 23.41
CA ALA A 73 -5.47 -17.90 22.58
C ALA A 73 -6.51 -18.39 21.58
N GLY A 74 -6.12 -18.59 20.35
CA GLY A 74 -7.00 -19.04 19.29
C GLY A 74 -6.27 -19.84 18.22
N ILE A 75 -7.04 -20.57 17.44
CA ILE A 75 -6.59 -21.26 16.25
C ILE A 75 -7.70 -21.17 15.19
N ARG A 76 -7.33 -20.87 13.97
CA ARG A 76 -8.21 -20.88 12.81
C ARG A 76 -7.60 -21.76 11.73
N VAL A 77 -8.43 -22.56 11.09
CA VAL A 77 -8.06 -23.38 9.93
C VAL A 77 -8.91 -22.91 8.76
N GLU A 78 -8.27 -22.63 7.65
CA GLU A 78 -8.91 -22.26 6.39
C GLU A 78 -8.49 -23.25 5.31
N ASP A 79 -9.45 -23.74 4.56
CA ASP A 79 -9.27 -24.51 3.35
C ASP A 79 -9.75 -23.68 2.18
N THR A 80 -8.88 -23.45 1.21
CA THR A 80 -9.12 -22.53 0.10
C THR A 80 -8.99 -23.28 -1.21
N ASP A 81 -10.01 -23.20 -2.06
CA ASP A 81 -9.99 -23.66 -3.45
C ASP A 81 -10.10 -22.44 -4.37
N PHE A 82 -9.15 -22.30 -5.27
CA PHE A 82 -9.11 -21.23 -6.26
C PHE A 82 -9.19 -21.84 -7.67
N GLU A 83 -10.11 -21.34 -8.47
CA GLU A 83 -10.26 -21.68 -9.87
C GLU A 83 -10.29 -20.40 -10.71
N SER A 84 -9.61 -20.42 -11.85
CA SER A 84 -9.59 -19.29 -12.76
C SER A 84 -9.57 -19.74 -14.21
N SER A 85 -10.00 -18.84 -15.08
CA SER A 85 -9.91 -19.06 -16.52
C SER A 85 -9.78 -17.73 -17.25
N ALA A 86 -8.98 -17.74 -18.32
CA ALA A 86 -8.76 -16.60 -19.20
C ALA A 86 -8.67 -17.07 -20.65
N TYR A 87 -8.59 -16.13 -21.58
CA TYR A 87 -8.30 -16.45 -22.97
C TYR A 87 -6.82 -16.19 -23.28
N ASP A 88 -6.15 -17.15 -23.91
CA ASP A 88 -4.82 -16.92 -24.46
C ASP A 88 -4.94 -16.15 -25.78
N SER A 89 -4.19 -15.10 -25.94
CA SER A 89 -4.14 -14.30 -27.19
C SER A 89 -5.44 -14.29 -28.02
N GLY A 90 -6.58 -14.36 -27.38
CA GLY A 90 -7.89 -14.04 -27.94
C GLY A 90 -8.81 -15.18 -28.36
N THR A 91 -8.42 -16.45 -28.29
CA THR A 91 -9.31 -17.52 -28.78
C THR A 91 -9.36 -18.79 -27.95
N THR A 92 -8.27 -19.22 -27.34
CA THR A 92 -8.24 -20.46 -26.55
C THR A 92 -8.43 -20.17 -25.09
N LYS A 93 -9.39 -20.84 -24.47
CA LYS A 93 -9.63 -20.69 -23.03
C LYS A 93 -8.66 -21.54 -22.25
N THR A 94 -7.88 -20.90 -21.37
CA THR A 94 -6.96 -21.53 -20.43
C THR A 94 -7.54 -21.56 -19.03
N TYR A 95 -7.11 -22.49 -18.21
CA TYR A 95 -7.61 -22.70 -16.85
C TYR A 95 -6.44 -22.75 -15.88
N GLY A 96 -6.62 -22.20 -14.72
CA GLY A 96 -5.71 -22.31 -13.60
C GLY A 96 -6.47 -22.68 -12.34
N SER A 97 -5.85 -23.45 -11.46
CA SER A 97 -6.43 -23.82 -10.18
C SER A 97 -5.32 -23.98 -9.14
N ASN A 98 -5.63 -23.63 -7.90
CA ASN A 98 -4.76 -23.87 -6.76
C ASN A 98 -5.62 -24.19 -5.53
N SER A 99 -5.12 -25.02 -4.61
CA SER A 99 -5.80 -25.33 -3.36
C SER A 99 -4.78 -25.47 -2.24
N TYR A 100 -5.11 -24.91 -1.08
CA TYR A 100 -4.23 -24.95 0.09
C TYR A 100 -5.01 -24.86 1.38
N THR A 101 -4.44 -25.45 2.45
CA THR A 101 -4.97 -25.36 3.79
C THR A 101 -4.02 -24.55 4.66
N PHE A 102 -4.53 -23.49 5.30
CA PHE A 102 -3.77 -22.63 6.19
C PHE A 102 -4.22 -22.76 7.64
N VAL A 103 -3.25 -22.88 8.55
CA VAL A 103 -3.50 -22.91 9.99
C VAL A 103 -2.93 -21.66 10.64
N SER A 104 -3.81 -20.87 11.27
CA SER A 104 -3.49 -19.59 11.92
C SER A 104 -3.67 -19.69 13.45
N PRO A 105 -2.65 -20.12 14.18
CA PRO A 105 -2.63 -19.97 15.64
C PRO A 105 -2.41 -18.51 16.02
N ASN A 106 -2.98 -18.08 17.15
CA ASN A 106 -2.66 -16.82 17.78
C ASN A 106 -2.60 -16.96 19.31
N LEU A 107 -1.68 -16.22 19.90
CA LEU A 107 -1.57 -16.05 21.35
C LEU A 107 -1.22 -14.60 21.63
N THR A 108 -2.08 -13.92 22.39
CA THR A 108 -1.82 -12.58 22.90
C THR A 108 -1.87 -12.60 24.42
N VAL A 109 -0.86 -12.05 25.06
CA VAL A 109 -0.77 -11.91 26.51
C VAL A 109 -0.62 -10.42 26.84
N LYS A 110 -1.51 -9.90 27.66
CA LYS A 110 -1.36 -8.59 28.31
C LYS A 110 -1.05 -8.88 29.78
N TYR A 111 0.08 -8.40 30.26
CA TYR A 111 0.47 -8.50 31.66
C TYR A 111 0.48 -7.12 32.28
N PHE A 112 -0.40 -6.88 33.24
CA PHE A 112 -0.55 -5.60 33.93
C PHE A 112 0.47 -5.50 35.06
N LEU A 113 1.41 -4.57 34.92
CA LEU A 113 2.42 -4.25 35.92
C LEU A 113 1.82 -3.37 37.04
N SER A 114 0.90 -2.50 36.65
CA SER A 114 0.12 -1.63 37.50
C SER A 114 -1.22 -1.29 36.83
N GLU A 115 -2.03 -0.42 37.42
CA GLU A 115 -3.28 0.09 36.80
C GLU A 115 -2.99 0.85 35.49
N ASN A 116 -1.80 1.41 35.36
CA ASN A 116 -1.41 2.29 34.27
C ASN A 116 -0.35 1.71 33.34
N GLU A 117 0.18 0.53 33.64
CA GLU A 117 1.31 -0.05 32.91
C GLU A 117 1.05 -1.48 32.52
N LEU A 118 1.38 -1.83 31.30
CA LEU A 118 1.32 -3.21 30.86
C LEU A 118 2.45 -3.56 29.87
N ILE A 119 2.76 -4.84 29.83
CA ILE A 119 3.54 -5.46 28.75
C ILE A 119 2.57 -6.29 27.93
N ARG A 120 2.64 -6.14 26.62
CA ARG A 120 1.89 -6.97 25.68
C ARG A 120 2.85 -7.79 24.84
N GLY A 121 2.64 -9.09 24.77
CA GLY A 121 3.30 -9.99 23.84
C GLY A 121 2.28 -10.65 22.93
N ALA A 122 2.60 -10.83 21.65
CA ALA A 122 1.78 -11.57 20.72
C ALA A 122 2.63 -12.45 19.80
N ILE A 123 2.12 -13.65 19.51
CA ILE A 123 2.64 -14.58 18.50
C ILE A 123 1.46 -15.02 17.66
N TRP A 124 1.54 -14.83 16.36
CA TRP A 124 0.42 -15.14 15.47
C TRP A 124 0.89 -15.42 14.05
N ARG A 125 0.12 -16.23 13.34
CA ARG A 125 0.36 -16.53 11.93
C ARG A 125 -0.72 -15.92 11.07
N ALA A 126 -0.33 -15.29 9.96
CA ALA A 126 -1.21 -14.61 9.02
C ALA A 126 -1.04 -15.15 7.62
N LEU A 127 -2.10 -14.99 6.82
CA LEU A 127 -2.16 -15.33 5.41
C LEU A 127 -2.57 -14.09 4.60
N SER A 128 -1.95 -13.90 3.44
CA SER A 128 -2.42 -12.96 2.42
C SER A 128 -2.45 -13.64 1.05
N ARG A 129 -3.63 -13.75 0.48
CA ARG A 129 -3.84 -14.45 -0.80
C ARG A 129 -3.29 -13.65 -1.98
N PRO A 130 -2.86 -14.31 -3.07
CA PRO A 130 -2.49 -13.66 -4.31
C PRO A 130 -3.67 -12.82 -4.85
N LYS A 131 -3.37 -11.72 -5.51
CA LYS A 131 -4.39 -11.00 -6.28
C LYS A 131 -4.89 -11.88 -7.42
N PHE A 132 -6.18 -11.86 -7.70
CA PHE A 132 -6.76 -12.67 -8.77
C PHE A 132 -6.10 -12.42 -10.12
N SER A 133 -5.73 -11.17 -10.43
CA SER A 133 -5.00 -10.84 -11.65
C SER A 133 -3.57 -11.38 -11.72
N TYR A 134 -2.97 -11.73 -10.59
CA TYR A 134 -1.63 -12.36 -10.57
C TYR A 134 -1.70 -13.87 -10.73
N ALA A 135 -2.78 -14.49 -10.21
CA ALA A 135 -3.00 -15.92 -10.21
C ALA A 135 -3.87 -16.40 -11.40
N ALA A 136 -4.59 -15.53 -12.10
CA ALA A 136 -5.34 -15.93 -13.28
C ALA A 136 -4.42 -16.17 -14.47
N PRO A 137 -4.67 -17.19 -15.31
CA PRO A 137 -3.86 -17.51 -16.49
C PRO A 137 -4.10 -16.53 -17.65
N VAL A 138 -4.09 -15.23 -17.35
CA VAL A 138 -4.22 -14.15 -18.33
C VAL A 138 -2.93 -14.07 -19.13
N ALA A 139 -3.04 -14.06 -20.45
CA ALA A 139 -1.91 -13.85 -21.34
C ALA A 139 -2.17 -12.60 -22.21
N GLU A 140 -1.32 -11.59 -22.03
CA GLU A 140 -1.18 -10.52 -23.01
C GLU A 140 0.02 -10.87 -23.89
N VAL A 141 -0.20 -11.08 -25.18
CA VAL A 141 0.83 -11.57 -26.10
C VAL A 141 0.99 -10.60 -27.24
N GLU A 142 2.13 -9.92 -27.26
CA GLU A 142 2.55 -9.10 -28.38
C GLU A 142 3.39 -9.95 -29.33
N ARG A 143 3.01 -9.98 -30.63
CA ARG A 143 3.71 -10.73 -31.69
C ARG A 143 4.21 -9.77 -32.74
N ASP A 144 5.53 -9.73 -32.92
CA ASP A 144 6.17 -9.13 -34.08
C ASP A 144 6.69 -10.24 -35.01
N ILE A 145 7.35 -9.90 -36.13
CA ILE A 145 7.71 -10.83 -37.22
C ILE A 145 8.44 -12.09 -36.72
N ASP A 146 9.37 -11.92 -35.78
CA ASP A 146 10.18 -13.01 -35.22
C ASP A 146 10.11 -13.09 -33.69
N ASP A 147 9.46 -12.12 -33.01
CA ASP A 147 9.51 -11.95 -31.56
C ASP A 147 8.13 -12.10 -30.92
N VAL A 148 8.07 -12.81 -29.80
CA VAL A 148 6.88 -13.00 -28.98
C VAL A 148 7.21 -12.59 -27.57
N LYS A 149 6.58 -11.54 -27.07
CA LYS A 149 6.70 -11.05 -25.70
C LYS A 149 5.34 -10.84 -25.06
N GLY A 150 5.30 -10.59 -23.76
CA GLY A 150 4.02 -10.29 -23.13
C GLY A 150 4.02 -10.37 -21.62
N SER A 151 2.85 -10.66 -21.09
CA SER A 151 2.63 -10.91 -19.65
C SER A 151 1.76 -12.15 -19.45
N TYR A 152 1.99 -12.86 -18.36
CA TYR A 152 1.24 -14.05 -18.00
C TYR A 152 1.07 -14.15 -16.48
N GLY A 153 -0.17 -14.34 -16.00
CA GLY A 153 -0.42 -14.61 -14.59
C GLY A 153 -0.04 -16.02 -14.20
N ASN A 154 0.37 -16.25 -12.97
CA ASN A 154 0.84 -17.54 -12.47
C ASN A 154 -0.20 -18.18 -11.54
N PRO A 155 -0.95 -19.20 -11.99
CA PRO A 155 -1.92 -19.91 -11.15
C PRO A 155 -1.30 -20.71 -10.00
N ASP A 156 -0.02 -21.03 -10.09
CA ASP A 156 0.70 -21.83 -9.08
C ASP A 156 1.22 -20.99 -7.91
N LEU A 157 0.86 -19.69 -7.87
CA LEU A 157 1.26 -18.82 -6.77
C LEU A 157 0.70 -19.30 -5.43
N GLU A 158 1.60 -19.46 -4.48
CA GLU A 158 1.26 -19.68 -3.09
C GLU A 158 0.93 -18.37 -2.37
N PRO A 159 0.06 -18.38 -1.35
CA PRO A 159 -0.21 -17.19 -0.58
C PRO A 159 1.00 -16.78 0.28
N TYR A 160 1.13 -15.48 0.58
CA TYR A 160 2.04 -15.04 1.63
C TYR A 160 1.64 -15.68 2.95
N GLU A 161 2.57 -16.23 3.66
CA GLU A 161 2.41 -16.70 5.02
C GLU A 161 3.38 -15.96 5.93
N ALA A 162 2.90 -15.42 7.05
CA ALA A 162 3.72 -14.66 7.96
C ALA A 162 3.63 -15.17 9.39
N ASN A 163 4.76 -15.48 9.99
CA ASN A 163 4.91 -15.71 11.43
C ASN A 163 5.29 -14.38 12.08
N ASN A 164 4.47 -13.90 13.00
CA ASN A 164 4.63 -12.60 13.63
C ASN A 164 4.90 -12.74 15.12
N PHE A 165 5.82 -11.90 15.62
CA PHE A 165 6.19 -11.78 17.02
C PHE A 165 6.19 -10.31 17.38
N ASP A 166 5.40 -9.93 18.39
CA ASP A 166 5.26 -8.56 18.85
C ASP A 166 5.50 -8.52 20.35
N LEU A 167 6.22 -7.51 20.83
CA LEU A 167 6.39 -7.21 22.25
C LEU A 167 6.36 -5.71 22.45
N SER A 168 5.47 -5.22 23.32
CA SER A 168 5.38 -3.80 23.66
C SER A 168 5.28 -3.58 25.16
N TYR A 169 5.81 -2.43 25.60
CA TYR A 169 5.52 -1.81 26.87
C TYR A 169 4.61 -0.61 26.61
N GLU A 170 3.56 -0.49 27.41
CA GLU A 170 2.55 0.56 27.28
C GLU A 170 2.32 1.22 28.66
N TYR A 171 2.33 2.54 28.68
CA TYR A 171 1.99 3.35 29.85
C TYR A 171 0.84 4.29 29.52
N TYR A 172 -0.19 4.25 30.34
CA TYR A 172 -1.39 5.07 30.26
C TYR A 172 -1.44 5.98 31.50
N GLY A 173 -1.01 7.21 31.34
CA GLY A 173 -1.01 8.20 32.43
C GLY A 173 -2.32 8.95 32.53
N ASP A 174 -2.36 9.85 33.50
CA ASP A 174 -3.45 10.81 33.64
C ASP A 174 -3.43 11.80 32.47
N GLU A 175 -4.56 12.51 32.24
CA GLU A 175 -4.64 13.63 31.30
C GLU A 175 -4.23 13.26 29.85
N LEU A 176 -4.71 12.09 29.39
CA LEU A 176 -4.43 11.55 28.05
C LEU A 176 -2.93 11.40 27.73
N PHE A 177 -2.11 11.18 28.76
CA PHE A 177 -0.74 10.77 28.55
C PHE A 177 -0.68 9.30 28.13
N PHE A 178 -0.08 9.02 26.97
CA PHE A 178 0.16 7.69 26.46
C PHE A 178 1.60 7.56 25.95
N LEU A 179 2.27 6.51 26.37
CA LEU A 179 3.59 6.13 25.89
C LEU A 179 3.61 4.64 25.53
N SER A 180 4.10 4.30 24.34
CA SER A 180 4.33 2.91 23.99
C SER A 180 5.66 2.76 23.26
N VAL A 181 6.38 1.69 23.60
CA VAL A 181 7.57 1.24 22.89
C VAL A 181 7.37 -0.23 22.55
N GLY A 182 7.51 -0.58 21.27
CA GLY A 182 7.33 -1.95 20.78
C GLY A 182 8.45 -2.38 19.86
N ILE A 183 8.68 -3.68 19.82
CA ILE A 183 9.51 -4.35 18.83
C ILE A 183 8.68 -5.42 18.14
N PHE A 184 8.94 -5.64 16.86
CA PHE A 184 8.30 -6.70 16.10
C PHE A 184 9.27 -7.42 15.17
N LEU A 185 8.95 -8.67 14.88
CA LEU A 185 9.61 -9.50 13.88
C LEU A 185 8.53 -10.20 13.05
N LYS A 186 8.67 -10.18 11.73
CA LYS A 186 7.82 -10.87 10.77
C LYS A 186 8.71 -11.72 9.88
N GLN A 187 8.48 -13.02 9.88
CA GLN A 187 9.06 -13.95 8.94
C GLN A 187 8.00 -14.30 7.91
N ILE A 188 8.25 -13.96 6.67
CA ILE A 188 7.29 -14.05 5.57
C ILE A 188 7.80 -15.07 4.57
N ASP A 189 7.03 -16.12 4.37
CA ASP A 189 7.23 -17.11 3.33
C ASP A 189 6.38 -16.74 2.11
N ASN A 190 6.82 -17.12 0.92
CA ASN A 190 6.09 -16.99 -0.34
C ASN A 190 5.74 -15.54 -0.74
N ALA A 191 6.56 -14.56 -0.40
CA ALA A 191 6.34 -13.19 -0.86
C ALA A 191 6.27 -13.12 -2.40
N ILE A 192 5.21 -12.48 -2.94
CA ILE A 192 4.95 -12.49 -4.39
C ILE A 192 5.63 -11.30 -5.05
N TYR A 193 6.46 -11.59 -6.04
CA TYR A 193 7.18 -10.59 -6.83
C TYR A 193 6.88 -10.71 -8.32
N PRO A 194 6.75 -9.57 -9.03
CA PRO A 194 6.80 -9.60 -10.48
C PRO A 194 8.21 -9.98 -10.93
N THR A 195 8.29 -10.81 -11.93
CA THR A 195 9.54 -11.22 -12.58
C THR A 195 9.40 -11.13 -14.09
N TYR A 196 10.53 -11.09 -14.78
CA TYR A 196 10.58 -11.12 -16.22
C TYR A 196 11.49 -12.26 -16.63
N GLN A 197 11.02 -13.12 -17.53
CA GLN A 197 11.79 -14.21 -18.11
C GLN A 197 12.09 -13.88 -19.57
N LYS A 198 13.36 -13.88 -19.96
CA LYS A 198 13.78 -13.56 -21.33
C LYS A 198 13.19 -14.53 -22.34
N THR A 199 13.11 -15.80 -21.98
CA THR A 199 12.49 -16.85 -22.79
C THR A 199 11.69 -17.79 -21.89
N ALA A 200 10.46 -18.11 -22.28
CA ALA A 200 9.64 -19.07 -21.56
C ALA A 200 8.64 -19.74 -22.50
N THR A 201 8.26 -20.97 -22.20
CA THR A 201 7.12 -21.61 -22.84
C THR A 201 6.04 -21.83 -21.82
N ILE A 202 4.97 -21.05 -21.91
CA ILE A 202 3.86 -21.07 -20.97
C ILE A 202 2.59 -21.41 -21.75
N ASN A 203 1.91 -22.47 -21.34
CA ASN A 203 0.70 -22.98 -22.01
C ASN A 203 0.82 -23.16 -23.56
N GLY A 204 2.00 -23.56 -24.03
CA GLY A 204 2.26 -23.75 -25.44
C GLY A 204 2.59 -22.46 -26.22
N ILE A 205 2.59 -21.32 -25.59
CA ILE A 205 3.08 -20.05 -26.14
C ILE A 205 4.58 -19.99 -25.87
N ASN A 206 5.38 -19.85 -26.92
CA ASN A 206 6.81 -19.67 -26.79
C ASN A 206 7.14 -18.17 -26.82
N PHE A 207 7.40 -17.61 -25.65
CA PHE A 207 7.91 -16.24 -25.49
C PHE A 207 9.42 -16.27 -25.72
N ASN A 208 9.88 -15.64 -26.77
CA ASN A 208 11.31 -15.61 -27.16
C ASN A 208 11.92 -14.20 -27.03
N ASP A 209 11.12 -13.18 -26.69
CA ASP A 209 11.52 -11.79 -26.45
C ASP A 209 10.98 -11.28 -25.10
N GLY A 210 10.71 -12.20 -24.18
CA GLY A 210 10.39 -11.88 -22.79
C GLY A 210 8.93 -11.98 -22.38
N VAL A 211 8.73 -12.45 -21.16
CA VAL A 211 7.41 -12.52 -20.52
C VAL A 211 7.47 -12.05 -19.07
N LYS A 212 6.59 -11.11 -18.72
CA LYS A 212 6.37 -10.70 -17.32
C LYS A 212 5.45 -11.71 -16.64
N THR A 213 5.84 -12.18 -15.48
CA THR A 213 5.02 -13.09 -14.67
C THR A 213 5.21 -12.78 -13.17
N TYR A 214 4.74 -13.67 -12.32
CA TYR A 214 4.85 -13.54 -10.86
C TYR A 214 5.44 -14.82 -10.28
N ILE A 215 6.29 -14.67 -9.27
CA ILE A 215 6.90 -15.77 -8.52
C ILE A 215 6.75 -15.53 -7.02
N ASN A 216 6.90 -16.61 -6.26
CA ASN A 216 7.07 -16.53 -4.81
C ASN A 216 8.57 -16.42 -4.49
N ALA A 217 8.95 -15.48 -3.62
CA ALA A 217 10.27 -15.47 -2.98
C ALA A 217 10.33 -16.59 -1.93
N GLU A 218 11.54 -17.07 -1.60
CA GLU A 218 11.68 -18.13 -0.62
C GLU A 218 11.38 -17.63 0.80
N GLU A 219 12.04 -16.58 1.23
CA GLU A 219 11.94 -16.05 2.59
C GLU A 219 12.12 -14.53 2.58
N SER A 220 11.39 -13.87 3.45
CA SER A 220 11.55 -12.45 3.71
C SER A 220 11.41 -12.18 5.20
N ASP A 221 12.31 -11.40 5.76
CA ASP A 221 12.28 -10.99 7.16
C ASP A 221 12.04 -9.50 7.26
N ILE A 222 11.18 -9.10 8.20
CA ILE A 222 10.99 -7.70 8.57
C ILE A 222 11.05 -7.59 10.08
N LYS A 223 11.90 -6.72 10.60
CA LYS A 223 11.99 -6.39 12.02
C LYS A 223 11.88 -4.89 12.23
N GLY A 224 11.42 -4.48 13.39
CA GLY A 224 11.30 -3.06 13.65
C GLY A 224 11.13 -2.69 15.10
N LEU A 225 11.23 -1.38 15.32
CA LEU A 225 11.00 -0.67 16.58
C LEU A 225 9.90 0.36 16.36
N GLU A 226 8.92 0.35 17.23
CA GLU A 226 7.83 1.33 17.24
C GLU A 226 7.87 2.17 18.50
N PHE A 227 7.62 3.47 18.35
CA PHE A 227 7.50 4.42 19.42
C PHE A 227 6.24 5.25 19.23
N ASN A 228 5.39 5.32 20.27
CA ASN A 228 4.19 6.16 20.29
C ASN A 228 4.19 7.01 21.55
N TYR A 229 3.86 8.27 21.38
CA TYR A 229 3.73 9.23 22.47
C TYR A 229 2.56 10.17 22.20
N GLN A 230 1.73 10.39 23.22
CA GLN A 230 0.65 11.36 23.18
C GLN A 230 0.56 12.02 24.56
N GLN A 231 0.43 13.34 24.58
CA GLN A 231 0.26 14.14 25.79
C GLN A 231 -0.60 15.37 25.52
N GLU A 232 -1.59 15.59 26.36
CA GLU A 232 -2.24 16.89 26.52
C GLU A 232 -1.55 17.67 27.65
N PHE A 233 -1.39 18.97 27.45
CA PHE A 233 -0.66 19.83 28.39
C PHE A 233 -1.64 20.71 29.19
N ASP A 234 -2.77 20.16 29.63
CA ASP A 234 -3.81 20.87 30.42
C ASP A 234 -3.34 21.31 31.81
N PHE A 235 -2.25 20.69 32.31
CA PHE A 235 -1.57 21.14 33.54
C PHE A 235 -0.80 22.47 33.38
N LEU A 236 -0.64 22.99 32.17
CA LEU A 236 -0.03 24.29 31.91
C LEU A 236 -1.02 25.43 32.26
N SER A 237 -0.48 26.60 32.55
CA SER A 237 -1.31 27.79 32.76
C SER A 237 -1.87 28.30 31.42
N ALA A 238 -3.08 28.87 31.47
CA ALA A 238 -3.67 29.52 30.30
C ALA A 238 -2.71 30.60 29.73
N PRO A 239 -2.57 30.70 28.40
CA PRO A 239 -3.38 30.05 27.36
C PRO A 239 -2.82 28.69 26.86
N PHE A 240 -1.77 28.13 27.47
CA PHE A 240 -1.06 26.95 27.00
C PHE A 240 -1.71 25.62 27.38
N ASP A 241 -2.74 25.64 28.21
CA ASP A 241 -3.49 24.48 28.72
C ASP A 241 -4.45 23.82 27.71
N GLY A 242 -4.35 24.20 26.45
CA GLY A 242 -5.01 23.52 25.31
C GLY A 242 -4.02 22.89 24.33
N LEU A 243 -2.71 22.94 24.65
CA LEU A 243 -1.70 22.32 23.80
C LEU A 243 -1.73 20.80 23.92
N TYR A 244 -1.41 20.13 22.84
CA TYR A 244 -1.14 18.70 22.81
C TYR A 244 -0.01 18.35 21.84
N LEU A 245 0.66 17.23 22.10
CA LEU A 245 1.66 16.61 21.25
C LEU A 245 1.26 15.15 21.01
N ALA A 246 1.26 14.74 19.74
CA ALA A 246 1.13 13.34 19.36
C ALA A 246 2.27 12.98 18.40
N MET A 247 2.94 11.88 18.66
CA MET A 247 4.07 11.40 17.86
C MET A 247 4.03 9.89 17.73
N ASN A 248 4.23 9.39 16.52
CA ASN A 248 4.57 7.99 16.28
C ASN A 248 5.78 7.91 15.36
N MET A 249 6.64 6.94 15.62
CA MET A 249 7.84 6.67 14.86
C MET A 249 8.02 5.15 14.73
N THR A 250 8.37 4.71 13.54
CA THR A 250 8.69 3.32 13.25
C THR A 250 10.02 3.26 12.51
N TYR A 251 10.90 2.41 12.98
CA TYR A 251 12.13 2.04 12.29
C TYR A 251 11.99 0.58 11.87
N THR A 252 12.26 0.30 10.61
CA THR A 252 12.14 -1.03 10.01
C THR A 252 13.41 -1.39 9.26
N ASP A 253 13.73 -2.67 9.28
CA ASP A 253 14.75 -3.29 8.47
C ASP A 253 14.16 -4.59 7.92
N GLY A 254 14.27 -4.84 6.62
CA GLY A 254 13.69 -6.02 6.02
C GLY A 254 14.28 -6.34 4.66
N ASP A 255 14.46 -7.64 4.46
CA ASP A 255 15.06 -8.20 3.27
C ASP A 255 14.18 -9.30 2.67
N SER A 256 14.34 -9.56 1.38
CA SER A 256 13.76 -10.69 0.66
C SER A 256 14.85 -11.47 -0.07
N THR A 257 14.80 -12.79 0.05
CA THR A 257 15.75 -13.69 -0.61
C THR A 257 15.06 -14.48 -1.70
N PHE A 258 15.69 -14.52 -2.86
CA PHE A 258 15.28 -15.27 -4.04
C PHE A 258 16.34 -16.34 -4.33
N SER A 259 15.89 -17.53 -4.69
CA SER A 259 16.77 -18.59 -5.20
C SER A 259 16.52 -18.81 -6.67
N PHE A 260 17.59 -19.08 -7.39
CA PHE A 260 17.60 -19.39 -8.80
C PHE A 260 18.02 -20.85 -9.03
N ASP A 261 17.73 -21.37 -10.22
CA ASP A 261 17.96 -22.78 -10.60
C ASP A 261 19.39 -23.29 -10.35
N ASP A 262 20.39 -22.42 -10.27
CA ASP A 262 21.81 -22.77 -10.03
C ASP A 262 22.24 -22.75 -8.54
N ASN A 263 21.32 -22.78 -7.58
CA ASN A 263 21.59 -22.57 -6.14
C ASN A 263 22.25 -21.20 -5.84
N GLN A 264 22.06 -20.23 -6.68
CA GLN A 264 22.43 -18.84 -6.39
C GLN A 264 21.26 -18.19 -5.67
N THR A 265 21.58 -17.46 -4.60
CA THR A 265 20.63 -16.65 -3.85
C THR A 265 20.94 -15.20 -4.05
N PHE A 266 19.89 -14.38 -4.19
CA PHE A 266 19.99 -12.94 -4.26
C PHE A 266 19.12 -12.32 -3.16
N THR A 267 19.70 -11.44 -2.35
CA THR A 267 18.98 -10.76 -1.28
C THR A 267 18.83 -9.28 -1.62
N THR A 268 17.61 -8.78 -1.48
CA THR A 268 17.26 -7.38 -1.73
C THR A 268 16.58 -6.77 -0.50
N PRO A 269 16.59 -5.43 -0.33
CA PRO A 269 15.68 -4.78 0.60
C PRO A 269 14.23 -5.19 0.30
N PHE A 270 13.42 -5.35 1.34
CA PHE A 270 12.01 -5.67 1.18
C PHE A 270 11.31 -4.53 0.42
N ARG A 271 10.66 -4.88 -0.69
CA ARG A 271 10.07 -3.91 -1.60
C ARG A 271 8.96 -3.10 -0.93
N LYS A 272 8.96 -1.77 -1.15
CA LYS A 272 8.01 -0.80 -0.59
C LYS A 272 8.03 -0.71 0.94
N LEU A 273 9.12 -1.10 1.54
CA LEU A 273 9.38 -0.92 2.95
C LEU A 273 10.38 0.23 3.14
N SER A 274 9.94 1.32 3.76
CA SER A 274 10.81 2.42 4.17
C SER A 274 11.50 2.09 5.49
N ASP A 275 12.78 2.41 5.63
CA ASP A 275 13.58 2.16 6.84
C ASP A 275 13.07 2.94 8.06
N ARG A 276 12.36 4.03 7.83
CA ARG A 276 11.80 4.90 8.88
C ARG A 276 10.50 5.55 8.43
N GLN A 277 9.56 5.67 9.36
CA GLN A 277 8.33 6.44 9.19
C GLN A 277 8.07 7.21 10.47
N SER A 278 7.60 8.46 10.36
CA SER A 278 7.23 9.26 11.52
C SER A 278 6.08 10.19 11.21
N ASN A 279 5.22 10.39 12.22
CA ASN A 279 4.21 11.43 12.21
C ASN A 279 4.30 12.19 13.54
N ILE A 280 4.44 13.49 13.47
CA ILE A 280 4.52 14.38 14.62
C ILE A 280 3.44 15.44 14.46
N SER A 281 2.55 15.56 15.43
CA SER A 281 1.49 16.56 15.44
C SER A 281 1.58 17.39 16.73
N ILE A 282 1.67 18.70 16.57
CA ILE A 282 1.50 19.66 17.65
C ILE A 282 0.18 20.39 17.41
N GLY A 283 -0.68 20.44 18.40
CA GLY A 283 -1.96 21.11 18.26
C GLY A 283 -2.37 21.88 19.49
N TYR A 284 -3.45 22.62 19.32
CA TYR A 284 -4.11 23.38 20.33
C TYR A 284 -5.62 23.19 20.19
N ASP A 285 -6.26 22.61 21.20
CA ASP A 285 -7.71 22.43 21.26
C ASP A 285 -8.25 23.02 22.54
N LYS A 286 -8.74 24.25 22.45
CA LYS A 286 -9.39 24.92 23.59
C LYS A 286 -10.44 25.91 23.13
N GLY A 287 -11.62 25.81 23.74
CA GLY A 287 -12.71 26.75 23.54
C GLY A 287 -13.22 26.81 22.10
N LYS A 288 -12.88 27.87 21.38
CA LYS A 288 -13.31 28.10 19.99
C LYS A 288 -12.28 27.68 18.95
N ILE A 289 -11.07 27.35 19.36
CA ILE A 289 -9.92 27.08 18.50
C ILE A 289 -9.55 25.60 18.58
N ASP A 290 -9.48 24.96 17.44
CA ASP A 290 -8.84 23.67 17.23
C ASP A 290 -7.85 23.86 16.06
N ALA A 291 -6.57 23.87 16.38
CA ALA A 291 -5.48 24.07 15.40
C ALA A 291 -4.46 22.94 15.51
N ARG A 292 -3.97 22.45 14.38
CA ARG A 292 -2.98 21.38 14.31
C ARG A 292 -1.96 21.64 13.22
N LEU A 293 -0.69 21.46 13.54
CA LEU A 293 0.42 21.34 12.62
C LEU A 293 0.91 19.89 12.65
N ALA A 294 0.99 19.24 11.50
CA ALA A 294 1.38 17.85 11.38
C ALA A 294 2.51 17.68 10.38
N LEU A 295 3.58 17.02 10.80
CA LEU A 295 4.70 16.62 9.96
C LEU A 295 4.62 15.10 9.77
N SER A 296 4.49 14.67 8.52
CA SER A 296 4.60 13.27 8.12
C SER A 296 5.90 13.06 7.34
N SER A 297 6.70 12.08 7.73
CA SER A 297 7.98 11.80 7.07
C SER A 297 8.18 10.30 6.90
N ARG A 298 8.76 9.91 5.77
CA ARG A 298 9.22 8.54 5.48
C ARG A 298 10.63 8.59 4.87
N GLY A 299 11.42 7.54 5.08
CA GLY A 299 12.68 7.32 4.38
C GLY A 299 12.47 6.84 2.95
N ASP A 300 13.54 6.69 2.22
CA ASP A 300 13.55 6.08 0.90
C ASP A 300 13.23 4.58 0.95
N TYR A 301 12.86 4.01 -0.20
CA TYR A 301 12.58 2.59 -0.32
C TYR A 301 12.71 2.09 -1.75
N LEU A 302 12.99 0.79 -1.89
CA LEU A 302 12.96 0.08 -3.16
C LEU A 302 11.52 -0.01 -3.68
N ASP A 303 11.21 0.62 -4.82
CA ASP A 303 9.90 0.57 -5.45
C ASP A 303 9.77 -0.57 -6.45
N TRP A 304 10.78 -0.71 -7.30
CA TRP A 304 10.80 -1.73 -8.34
C TRP A 304 12.20 -2.30 -8.53
N LEU A 305 12.28 -3.62 -8.54
CA LEU A 305 13.50 -4.36 -8.78
C LEU A 305 13.71 -4.50 -10.28
N ALA A 306 14.80 -3.93 -10.80
CA ALA A 306 15.12 -4.05 -12.21
C ALA A 306 15.97 -5.29 -12.43
N ASP A 307 15.58 -6.01 -13.46
CA ASP A 307 16.38 -7.00 -14.14
C ASP A 307 17.02 -6.34 -15.38
N GLU A 308 18.29 -6.54 -15.61
CA GLU A 308 18.91 -6.14 -16.87
C GLU A 308 18.44 -7.09 -17.98
N GLU A 309 17.82 -6.54 -19.03
CA GLU A 309 17.31 -7.27 -20.19
C GLU A 309 16.23 -8.33 -19.89
N GLY A 310 15.58 -8.27 -18.74
CA GLY A 310 14.53 -9.22 -18.41
C GLY A 310 15.03 -10.59 -18.03
N ASP A 311 16.24 -10.70 -17.59
CA ASP A 311 16.84 -11.92 -17.08
C ASP A 311 17.00 -11.80 -15.57
N ILE A 312 16.33 -12.66 -14.81
CA ILE A 312 16.36 -12.66 -13.35
C ILE A 312 17.79 -12.91 -12.84
N ASP A 313 18.64 -13.56 -13.62
CA ASP A 313 20.07 -13.77 -13.32
C ASP A 313 20.87 -12.45 -13.34
N THR A 314 20.28 -11.37 -13.84
CA THR A 314 20.91 -10.04 -13.97
C THR A 314 20.26 -8.99 -13.06
N VAL A 315 19.49 -9.41 -12.05
CA VAL A 315 18.89 -8.47 -11.08
C VAL A 315 19.96 -7.56 -10.48
N SER A 316 19.77 -6.26 -10.65
CA SER A 316 20.72 -5.25 -10.21
C SER A 316 20.06 -4.17 -9.38
N LEU A 317 20.52 -4.00 -8.14
CA LEU A 317 20.09 -2.90 -7.29
C LEU A 317 20.47 -1.53 -7.88
N ASP A 318 21.59 -1.46 -8.63
CA ASP A 318 22.07 -0.23 -9.27
C ASP A 318 21.16 0.22 -10.44
N ASN A 319 20.34 -0.68 -10.97
CA ASN A 319 19.36 -0.41 -12.01
C ASN A 319 17.92 -0.44 -11.48
N SER A 320 17.73 -0.77 -10.21
CA SER A 320 16.41 -0.78 -9.57
C SER A 320 15.90 0.63 -9.29
N ARG A 321 14.57 0.77 -9.27
CA ARG A 321 13.93 2.06 -9.00
C ARG A 321 13.65 2.22 -7.51
N TYR A 322 14.03 3.38 -7.00
CA TYR A 322 13.79 3.81 -5.63
C TYR A 322 12.89 5.03 -5.60
N VAL A 323 12.16 5.16 -4.51
CA VAL A 323 11.45 6.40 -4.15
C VAL A 323 12.25 7.07 -3.04
N ASP A 324 12.56 8.35 -3.21
CA ASP A 324 13.34 9.12 -2.24
C ASP A 324 12.57 9.37 -0.94
N ASP A 325 13.25 9.81 0.08
CA ASP A 325 12.62 10.24 1.32
C ASP A 325 11.63 11.40 1.04
N HIS A 326 10.59 11.48 1.87
CA HIS A 326 9.54 12.47 1.70
C HIS A 326 9.11 13.01 3.07
N SER A 327 8.94 14.34 3.17
CA SER A 327 8.54 15.00 4.41
C SER A 327 7.54 16.11 4.13
N GLN A 328 6.28 15.89 4.49
CA GLN A 328 5.18 16.80 4.24
C GLN A 328 4.70 17.46 5.53
N LEU A 329 4.55 18.79 5.49
CA LEU A 329 4.00 19.58 6.57
C LEU A 329 2.59 20.07 6.23
N ASP A 330 1.64 19.77 7.10
CA ASP A 330 0.23 20.13 6.96
C ASP A 330 -0.24 20.98 8.13
N PHE A 331 -1.18 21.90 7.86
CA PHE A 331 -1.82 22.73 8.87
C PHE A 331 -3.34 22.65 8.76
N THR A 332 -4.02 22.56 9.89
CA THR A 332 -5.50 22.64 9.98
C THR A 332 -5.89 23.60 11.10
N LEU A 333 -6.85 24.47 10.82
CA LEU A 333 -7.47 25.34 11.79
C LEU A 333 -9.00 25.21 11.69
N LYS A 334 -9.66 24.96 12.82
CA LYS A 334 -11.11 25.11 12.99
C LYS A 334 -11.38 26.22 14.01
N TYR A 335 -12.25 27.14 13.63
CA TYR A 335 -12.67 28.23 14.50
C TYR A 335 -14.19 28.27 14.62
N LYS A 336 -14.69 28.03 15.84
CA LYS A 336 -16.13 28.12 16.16
C LYS A 336 -16.49 29.58 16.36
N ILE A 337 -17.14 30.20 15.38
CA ILE A 337 -17.66 31.58 15.50
C ILE A 337 -18.74 31.63 16.57
N ASN A 338 -19.69 30.68 16.51
CA ASN A 338 -20.74 30.42 17.44
C ASN A 338 -21.15 28.95 17.40
N ASP A 339 -22.20 28.55 18.13
CA ASP A 339 -22.63 27.15 18.22
C ASP A 339 -23.12 26.58 16.89
N ASN A 340 -23.49 27.44 15.96
CA ASN A 340 -24.02 27.04 14.66
C ASN A 340 -23.01 27.14 13.51
N LEU A 341 -21.96 27.96 13.63
CA LEU A 341 -21.05 28.29 12.53
C LEU A 341 -19.60 28.04 12.90
N THR A 342 -18.95 27.17 12.15
CA THR A 342 -17.51 26.87 12.22
C THR A 342 -16.86 27.18 10.88
N ILE A 343 -15.72 27.87 10.93
CA ILE A 343 -14.81 28.06 9.80
C ILE A 343 -13.69 27.00 9.90
N ARG A 344 -13.29 26.45 8.78
CA ARG A 344 -12.12 25.59 8.63
C ARG A 344 -11.17 26.18 7.60
N ALA A 345 -9.88 26.21 7.92
CA ALA A 345 -8.81 26.55 6.99
C ALA A 345 -7.79 25.42 7.02
N GLU A 346 -7.26 25.04 5.88
CA GLU A 346 -6.26 24.00 5.73
C GLU A 346 -5.16 24.44 4.76
N GLY A 347 -3.95 24.02 5.05
CA GLY A 347 -2.81 24.07 4.15
C GLY A 347 -2.19 22.67 4.12
N ILE A 348 -2.08 22.11 2.94
CA ILE A 348 -1.52 20.77 2.70
C ILE A 348 -0.23 20.95 1.92
N ASN A 349 0.80 20.19 2.29
CA ASN A 349 2.13 20.25 1.71
C ASN A 349 2.72 21.67 1.75
N LEU A 350 2.79 22.26 2.95
CA LEU A 350 3.28 23.63 3.15
C LEU A 350 4.77 23.81 2.79
N THR A 351 5.51 22.73 2.75
CA THR A 351 6.93 22.68 2.36
C THR A 351 7.13 22.54 0.86
N ASP A 352 6.04 22.35 0.10
CA ASP A 352 6.07 22.10 -1.35
C ASP A 352 6.98 20.93 -1.73
N GLU A 353 6.88 19.86 -0.93
CA GLU A 353 7.70 18.67 -1.07
C GLU A 353 7.26 17.86 -2.29
N PRO A 354 8.15 17.57 -3.25
CA PRO A 354 7.85 16.72 -4.40
C PRO A 354 7.99 15.24 -4.08
N GLU A 355 7.50 14.37 -4.96
CA GLU A 355 7.88 12.97 -5.00
C GLU A 355 9.01 12.77 -6.03
N TYR A 356 10.12 12.21 -5.58
CA TYR A 356 11.31 11.98 -6.38
C TYR A 356 11.59 10.49 -6.51
N TYR A 357 11.80 10.03 -7.73
CA TYR A 357 12.11 8.64 -8.06
C TYR A 357 13.44 8.58 -8.81
N TYR A 358 14.28 7.59 -8.51
CA TYR A 358 15.59 7.46 -9.13
C TYR A 358 15.95 6.00 -9.42
N TRP A 359 16.90 5.80 -10.35
CA TRP A 359 17.42 4.50 -10.69
C TRP A 359 18.77 4.27 -10.00
N GLY A 360 18.84 3.34 -9.04
CA GLY A 360 20.04 2.97 -8.30
C GLY A 360 20.63 4.11 -7.45
N PHE A 361 20.92 5.23 -8.06
CA PHE A 361 21.55 6.39 -7.43
C PHE A 361 20.72 7.66 -7.58
N LYS A 362 20.72 8.52 -6.56
CA LYS A 362 19.87 9.73 -6.50
C LYS A 362 20.10 10.74 -7.66
N ASP A 363 21.24 10.70 -8.32
CA ASP A 363 21.54 11.54 -9.48
C ASP A 363 20.97 10.99 -10.81
N ARG A 364 20.41 9.78 -10.82
CA ARG A 364 19.76 9.17 -11.98
C ARG A 364 18.25 9.28 -11.89
N LEU A 365 17.72 10.47 -12.20
CA LEU A 365 16.28 10.75 -12.16
C LEU A 365 15.47 9.75 -13.01
N SER A 366 14.45 9.14 -12.38
CA SER A 366 13.43 8.32 -13.04
C SER A 366 12.14 9.09 -13.26
N GLN A 367 11.61 9.73 -12.20
CA GLN A 367 10.36 10.47 -12.23
C GLN A 367 10.40 11.58 -11.16
N TYR A 368 9.74 12.69 -11.46
CA TYR A 368 9.60 13.82 -10.55
C TYR A 368 8.16 14.32 -10.61
N ASP A 369 7.45 14.23 -9.47
CA ASP A 369 6.05 14.65 -9.38
C ASP A 369 5.95 15.82 -8.39
N GLU A 370 5.54 16.97 -8.88
CA GLU A 370 5.33 18.19 -8.09
C GLU A 370 3.82 18.44 -7.96
N PHE A 371 3.29 18.27 -6.75
CA PHE A 371 1.86 18.47 -6.48
C PHE A 371 1.54 19.88 -5.98
N GLY A 372 2.54 20.59 -5.49
CA GLY A 372 2.40 21.94 -4.97
C GLY A 372 1.72 22.01 -3.60
N THR A 373 1.68 23.24 -3.05
CA THR A 373 0.94 23.52 -1.81
C THR A 373 -0.53 23.75 -2.11
N THR A 374 -1.42 23.10 -1.36
CA THR A 374 -2.87 23.29 -1.46
C THR A 374 -3.42 24.03 -0.26
N TYR A 375 -4.23 25.07 -0.48
CA TYR A 375 -4.96 25.79 0.55
C TYR A 375 -6.46 25.63 0.38
N SER A 376 -7.20 25.41 1.47
CA SER A 376 -8.65 25.33 1.44
C SER A 376 -9.28 26.15 2.58
N ILE A 377 -10.46 26.72 2.31
CA ILE A 377 -11.31 27.36 3.30
C ILE A 377 -12.73 26.81 3.16
N GLY A 378 -13.32 26.38 4.28
CA GLY A 378 -14.66 25.85 4.32
C GLY A 378 -15.49 26.43 5.46
N PHE A 379 -16.82 26.32 5.33
CA PHE A 379 -17.78 26.72 6.34
C PHE A 379 -18.71 25.56 6.65
N ARG A 380 -18.98 25.34 7.94
CA ARG A 380 -19.99 24.40 8.40
C ARG A 380 -21.03 25.14 9.21
N TYR A 381 -22.26 25.11 8.74
CA TYR A 381 -23.43 25.63 9.47
C TYR A 381 -24.34 24.48 9.89
N THR A 382 -24.69 24.46 11.19
CA THR A 382 -25.61 23.47 11.76
C THR A 382 -26.81 24.24 12.35
N TYR A 383 -28.02 23.90 11.93
CA TYR A 383 -29.28 24.52 12.37
C TYR A 383 -30.10 23.59 13.27
#